data_39ce79ff514cdcde6fd470178023293a
#
_entry.id   39ce79ff514cdcde6fd470178023293a
#
_cell.length_a   1.000
_cell.length_b   1.000
_cell.length_c   1.000
_cell.angle_alpha   90.00
_cell.angle_beta   90.00
_cell.angle_gamma   90.00
#
_symmetry.space_group_name_H-M   'P 1'
#
loop_
_entity.id
_entity.type
_entity.pdbx_description
1 polymer ?
#
loop_
_entity_poly.entity_id
_entity_poly.type
_entity_poly.pdbx_seq_one_letter_code
_entity_poly.pdbx_strand_id
1 'polypeptide(L)'
;MAAGKSARKVIMKERNTTLETTDHNNRNNSENIKETPDERIPGKLIGAIVAVGSLAFIGILTETVMTVLFPQLMREFNVNTATVQWITTIYLLTVAATMPLSSYLNRKFKHRVLFLAAVALAVLGSLTMIFGHAFPVILVARIIQGIGSGVATPLMMNIILEQSPRSKVGRLMGVGSLVITVAPAIGPTVGGAVSSILPWRAIFVIVIPVI
;
A
#
# COMPACT_ATOMS: atom_id res chain seq x y z
N MET A 1 -1.27 26.32 -69.62
CA MET A 1 -0.58 26.94 -68.44
C MET A 1 -1.55 27.45 -67.35
N ALA A 2 -2.83 27.58 -67.57
CA ALA A 2 -3.85 28.05 -66.61
C ALA A 2 -4.36 27.02 -65.63
N ALA A 3 -4.46 25.73 -66.03
CA ALA A 3 -4.99 24.67 -65.17
C ALA A 3 -4.14 24.34 -63.95
N GLY A 4 -2.81 24.47 -64.01
CA GLY A 4 -1.92 24.24 -62.90
C GLY A 4 -1.95 25.29 -61.77
N LYS A 5 -2.34 26.53 -62.12
CA LYS A 5 -2.51 27.61 -61.14
C LYS A 5 -3.80 27.46 -60.35
N SER A 6 -4.87 26.93 -60.94
CA SER A 6 -6.14 26.68 -60.28
C SER A 6 -6.04 25.54 -59.27
N ALA A 7 -5.40 24.43 -59.67
CA ALA A 7 -5.19 23.28 -58.77
C ALA A 7 -4.32 23.66 -57.55
N ARG A 8 -3.26 24.46 -57.72
CA ARG A 8 -2.45 24.94 -56.58
C ARG A 8 -3.25 25.84 -55.61
N LYS A 9 -4.16 26.67 -56.10
CA LYS A 9 -5.01 27.51 -55.25
C LYS A 9 -5.98 26.67 -54.41
N VAL A 10 -6.54 25.61 -54.99
CA VAL A 10 -7.45 24.71 -54.27
C VAL A 10 -6.70 23.96 -53.18
N ILE A 11 -5.52 23.40 -53.48
CA ILE A 11 -4.69 22.67 -52.53
C ILE A 11 -4.21 23.59 -51.37
N MET A 12 -3.81 24.82 -51.67
CA MET A 12 -3.46 25.78 -50.62
C MET A 12 -4.65 26.19 -49.75
N LYS A 13 -5.84 26.31 -50.32
CA LYS A 13 -7.06 26.64 -49.56
C LYS A 13 -7.45 25.51 -48.61
N GLU A 14 -7.41 24.27 -49.09
CA GLU A 14 -7.67 23.07 -48.23
C GLU A 14 -6.63 22.95 -47.11
N ARG A 15 -5.34 23.16 -47.43
CA ARG A 15 -4.28 23.13 -46.42
C ARG A 15 -4.45 24.19 -45.34
N ASN A 16 -4.84 25.42 -45.70
CA ASN A 16 -5.08 26.50 -44.74
C ASN A 16 -6.32 26.17 -43.86
N THR A 17 -7.38 25.65 -44.45
CA THR A 17 -8.59 25.25 -43.68
C THR A 17 -8.27 24.12 -42.69
N THR A 18 -7.42 23.15 -43.09
CA THR A 18 -7.00 22.07 -42.23
C THR A 18 -6.11 22.55 -41.06
N LEU A 19 -5.21 23.53 -41.35
CA LEU A 19 -4.37 24.13 -40.31
C LEU A 19 -5.19 24.97 -39.33
N GLU A 20 -6.16 25.77 -39.80
CA GLU A 20 -7.05 26.55 -38.94
C GLU A 20 -7.94 25.66 -38.05
N THR A 21 -8.48 24.55 -38.60
CA THR A 21 -9.25 23.58 -37.81
C THR A 21 -8.39 22.85 -36.78
N THR A 22 -7.15 22.53 -37.11
CA THR A 22 -6.20 21.92 -36.19
C THR A 22 -5.79 22.88 -35.06
N ASP A 23 -5.58 24.16 -35.39
CA ASP A 23 -5.20 25.19 -34.42
C ASP A 23 -6.38 25.54 -33.48
N HIS A 24 -7.62 25.60 -34.03
CA HIS A 24 -8.84 25.76 -33.23
C HIS A 24 -9.09 24.58 -32.28
N ASN A 25 -8.86 23.38 -32.76
CA ASN A 25 -9.01 22.17 -31.94
C ASN A 25 -7.92 22.07 -30.84
N ASN A 26 -6.71 22.52 -31.17
CA ASN A 26 -5.60 22.61 -30.20
C ASN A 26 -5.82 23.69 -29.15
N ARG A 27 -6.37 24.86 -29.55
CA ARG A 27 -6.75 25.94 -28.62
C ARG A 27 -7.90 25.51 -27.70
N ASN A 28 -8.95 24.90 -28.25
CA ASN A 28 -10.06 24.37 -27.46
C ASN A 28 -9.62 23.23 -26.51
N ASN A 29 -8.65 22.41 -26.93
CA ASN A 29 -8.06 21.41 -26.06
C ASN A 29 -7.15 22.02 -24.98
N SER A 30 -6.44 23.11 -25.29
CA SER A 30 -5.63 23.85 -24.33
C SER A 30 -6.48 24.66 -23.34
N GLU A 31 -7.63 25.18 -23.79
CA GLU A 31 -8.59 25.88 -22.92
C GLU A 31 -9.42 24.92 -22.04
N ASN A 32 -9.64 23.69 -22.49
CA ASN A 32 -10.25 22.62 -21.66
C ASN A 32 -9.27 21.97 -20.67
N ILE A 33 -7.97 22.24 -20.77
CA ILE A 33 -6.99 22.02 -19.70
C ILE A 33 -6.99 23.27 -18.76
N LYS A 34 -8.12 23.96 -18.61
CA LYS A 34 -8.33 24.82 -17.44
C LYS A 34 -8.32 23.91 -16.25
N GLU A 35 -7.28 24.09 -15.43
CA GLU A 35 -7.14 23.55 -14.10
C GLU A 35 -8.52 23.49 -13.44
N THR A 36 -9.04 22.27 -13.29
CA THR A 36 -10.20 22.04 -12.44
C THR A 36 -9.90 22.72 -11.11
N PRO A 37 -10.85 23.47 -10.51
CA PRO A 37 -10.63 24.17 -9.25
C PRO A 37 -9.93 23.21 -8.29
N ASP A 38 -8.93 23.69 -7.58
CA ASP A 38 -8.11 22.93 -6.63
C ASP A 38 -9.05 22.10 -5.73
N GLU A 39 -9.36 20.88 -6.16
CA GLU A 39 -10.18 19.93 -5.42
C GLU A 39 -9.36 19.55 -4.19
N ARG A 40 -9.56 20.33 -3.13
CA ARG A 40 -8.92 20.08 -1.84
C ARG A 40 -9.25 18.65 -1.42
N ILE A 41 -8.23 17.84 -1.24
CA ILE A 41 -8.39 16.48 -0.73
C ILE A 41 -9.09 16.60 0.64
N PRO A 42 -10.26 16.00 0.85
CA PRO A 42 -10.93 16.05 2.14
C PRO A 42 -9.99 15.53 3.24
N GLY A 43 -9.82 16.29 4.33
CA GLY A 43 -8.94 15.89 5.42
C GLY A 43 -9.29 14.50 6.00
N LYS A 44 -10.56 14.10 5.92
CA LYS A 44 -11.03 12.74 6.28
C LYS A 44 -10.41 11.65 5.39
N LEU A 45 -10.19 11.94 4.11
CA LEU A 45 -9.57 10.99 3.17
C LEU A 45 -8.09 10.84 3.48
N ILE A 46 -7.38 11.93 3.74
CA ILE A 46 -5.96 11.89 4.15
C ILE A 46 -5.82 11.06 5.43
N GLY A 47 -6.67 11.32 6.43
CA GLY A 47 -6.68 10.56 7.68
C GLY A 47 -6.91 9.06 7.46
N ALA A 48 -7.84 8.68 6.57
CA ALA A 48 -8.08 7.28 6.22
C ALA A 48 -6.87 6.63 5.53
N ILE A 49 -6.25 7.31 4.57
CA ILE A 49 -5.07 6.81 3.86
C ILE A 49 -3.89 6.66 4.82
N VAL A 50 -3.66 7.63 5.71
CA VAL A 50 -2.60 7.56 6.72
C VAL A 50 -2.84 6.41 7.68
N ALA A 51 -4.05 6.24 8.20
CA ALA A 51 -4.38 5.18 9.15
C ALA A 51 -4.19 3.78 8.53
N VAL A 52 -4.74 3.55 7.32
CA VAL A 52 -4.59 2.25 6.64
C VAL A 52 -3.15 2.05 6.17
N GLY A 53 -2.48 3.12 5.71
CA GLY A 53 -1.08 3.10 5.32
C GLY A 53 -0.14 2.78 6.49
N SER A 54 -0.40 3.31 7.69
CA SER A 54 0.35 2.97 8.90
C SER A 54 0.21 1.49 9.25
N LEU A 55 -1.00 0.95 9.16
CA LEU A 55 -1.24 -0.47 9.41
C LEU A 55 -0.48 -1.35 8.40
N ALA A 56 -0.52 -1.02 7.11
CA ALA A 56 0.23 -1.71 6.07
C ALA A 56 1.74 -1.60 6.31
N PHE A 57 2.23 -0.41 6.63
CA PHE A 57 3.63 -0.16 6.96
C PHE A 57 4.11 -1.01 8.13
N ILE A 58 3.36 -1.03 9.23
CA ILE A 58 3.68 -1.82 10.42
C ILE A 58 3.69 -3.31 10.11
N GLY A 59 2.75 -3.80 9.30
CA GLY A 59 2.72 -5.19 8.88
C GLY A 59 4.00 -5.62 8.16
N ILE A 60 4.44 -4.81 7.18
CA ILE A 60 5.66 -5.07 6.41
C ILE A 60 6.92 -4.86 7.26
N LEU A 61 6.94 -3.81 8.10
CA LEU A 61 8.02 -3.55 9.03
C LEU A 61 8.23 -4.74 9.97
N THR A 62 7.15 -5.24 10.58
CA THR A 62 7.18 -6.35 11.54
C THR A 62 7.64 -7.64 10.88
N GLU A 63 7.30 -7.85 9.60
CA GLU A 63 7.78 -8.99 8.82
C GLU A 63 9.30 -8.94 8.63
N THR A 64 9.84 -7.79 8.21
CA THR A 64 11.28 -7.64 8.00
C THR A 64 12.09 -7.61 9.29
N VAL A 65 11.54 -7.03 10.36
CA VAL A 65 12.15 -7.09 11.70
C VAL A 65 12.30 -8.53 12.19
N MET A 66 11.31 -9.40 11.93
CA MET A 66 11.37 -10.81 12.39
C MET A 66 12.53 -11.59 11.79
N THR A 67 12.96 -11.29 10.58
CA THR A 67 14.13 -11.97 9.98
C THR A 67 15.42 -11.67 10.73
N VAL A 68 15.56 -10.46 11.26
CA VAL A 68 16.70 -10.05 12.10
C VAL A 68 16.67 -10.75 13.47
N LEU A 69 15.48 -11.09 13.96
CA LEU A 69 15.29 -11.73 15.26
C LEU A 69 15.48 -13.25 15.25
N PHE A 70 15.68 -13.88 14.10
CA PHE A 70 15.83 -15.33 13.98
C PHE A 70 16.86 -15.93 14.95
N PRO A 71 18.06 -15.36 15.14
CA PRO A 71 19.03 -15.92 16.08
C PRO A 71 18.52 -15.93 17.54
N GLN A 72 17.75 -14.93 17.96
CA GLN A 72 17.16 -14.88 19.29
C GLN A 72 16.04 -15.91 19.44
N LEU A 73 15.18 -16.02 18.44
CA LEU A 73 14.06 -16.98 18.41
C LEU A 73 14.54 -18.43 18.38
N MET A 74 15.61 -18.72 17.60
CA MET A 74 16.22 -20.04 17.55
C MET A 74 16.74 -20.46 18.92
N ARG A 75 17.38 -19.56 19.66
CA ARG A 75 17.88 -19.83 21.01
C ARG A 75 16.75 -20.02 22.02
N GLU A 76 15.72 -19.17 21.97
CA GLU A 76 14.62 -19.18 22.93
C GLU A 76 13.73 -20.41 22.78
N PHE A 77 13.38 -20.77 21.54
CA PHE A 77 12.51 -21.91 21.25
C PHE A 77 13.26 -23.21 20.97
N ASN A 78 14.60 -23.18 21.03
CA ASN A 78 15.45 -24.34 20.74
C ASN A 78 15.11 -25.00 19.39
N VAL A 79 14.96 -24.20 18.35
CA VAL A 79 14.61 -24.61 16.97
C VAL A 79 15.75 -24.34 16.01
N ASN A 80 15.82 -25.12 14.94
CA ASN A 80 16.81 -24.92 13.88
C ASN A 80 16.39 -23.83 12.89
N THR A 81 17.33 -23.44 12.00
CA THR A 81 17.13 -22.40 11.00
C THR A 81 15.96 -22.71 10.05
N ALA A 82 15.78 -23.95 9.64
CA ALA A 82 14.69 -24.35 8.77
C ALA A 82 13.33 -24.17 9.46
N THR A 83 13.24 -24.48 10.75
CA THR A 83 12.01 -24.34 11.53
C THR A 83 11.68 -22.88 11.79
N VAL A 84 12.66 -22.04 12.14
CA VAL A 84 12.40 -20.60 12.44
C VAL A 84 11.93 -19.84 11.21
N GLN A 85 12.35 -20.22 9.99
CA GLN A 85 11.90 -19.62 8.74
C GLN A 85 10.38 -19.73 8.51
N TRP A 86 9.74 -20.72 9.11
CA TRP A 86 8.28 -20.86 9.04
C TRP A 86 7.53 -19.64 9.61
N ILE A 87 8.14 -18.89 10.53
CA ILE A 87 7.55 -17.66 11.08
C ILE A 87 7.28 -16.63 9.98
N THR A 88 8.21 -16.46 9.05
CA THR A 88 8.06 -15.54 7.92
C THR A 88 7.27 -16.18 6.79
N THR A 89 7.55 -17.45 6.50
CA THR A 89 6.87 -18.17 5.40
C THR A 89 5.36 -18.24 5.60
N ILE A 90 4.90 -18.61 6.81
CA ILE A 90 3.46 -18.72 7.10
C ILE A 90 2.77 -17.35 7.06
N TYR A 91 3.46 -16.31 7.52
CA TYR A 91 2.97 -14.94 7.42
C TYR A 91 2.78 -14.51 5.96
N LEU A 92 3.81 -14.66 5.13
CA LEU A 92 3.76 -14.29 3.70
C LEU A 92 2.73 -15.13 2.93
N LEU A 93 2.64 -16.42 3.21
CA LEU A 93 1.63 -17.30 2.62
C LEU A 93 0.21 -16.82 2.97
N THR A 94 0.00 -16.47 4.24
CA THR A 94 -1.29 -15.97 4.72
C THR A 94 -1.64 -14.62 4.09
N VAL A 95 -0.67 -13.70 3.99
CA VAL A 95 -0.83 -12.42 3.29
C VAL A 95 -1.21 -12.65 1.83
N ALA A 96 -0.47 -13.52 1.13
CA ALA A 96 -0.71 -13.83 -0.29
C ALA A 96 -2.10 -14.46 -0.52
N ALA A 97 -2.55 -15.34 0.37
CA ALA A 97 -3.88 -15.94 0.31
C ALA A 97 -5.00 -14.95 0.63
N THR A 98 -4.73 -13.98 1.53
CA THR A 98 -5.72 -12.99 1.98
C THR A 98 -5.90 -11.85 0.99
N MET A 99 -4.87 -11.47 0.23
CA MET A 99 -4.95 -10.36 -0.75
C MET A 99 -6.08 -10.51 -1.78
N PRO A 100 -6.26 -11.64 -2.48
CA PRO A 100 -7.38 -11.83 -3.40
C PRO A 100 -8.73 -11.80 -2.68
N LEU A 101 -8.79 -12.39 -1.49
CA LEU A 101 -10.00 -12.41 -0.66
C LEU A 101 -10.39 -10.99 -0.21
N SER A 102 -9.40 -10.17 0.12
CA SER A 102 -9.60 -8.75 0.48
C SER A 102 -10.28 -7.98 -0.64
N SER A 103 -9.92 -8.21 -1.90
CA SER A 103 -10.55 -7.56 -3.05
C SER A 103 -12.04 -7.92 -3.17
N TYR A 104 -12.41 -9.16 -2.86
CA TYR A 104 -13.81 -9.57 -2.78
C TYR A 104 -14.54 -8.95 -1.58
N LEU A 105 -13.91 -8.92 -0.40
CA LEU A 105 -14.47 -8.32 0.80
C LEU A 105 -14.72 -6.81 0.64
N ASN A 106 -13.82 -6.10 -0.04
CA ASN A 106 -13.95 -4.67 -0.31
C ASN A 106 -15.21 -4.31 -1.12
N ARG A 107 -15.70 -5.24 -1.95
CA ARG A 107 -16.96 -5.05 -2.69
C ARG A 107 -18.20 -5.28 -1.83
N LYS A 108 -18.10 -6.09 -0.77
CA LYS A 108 -19.24 -6.52 0.06
C LYS A 108 -19.36 -5.72 1.35
N PHE A 109 -18.27 -5.26 1.92
CA PHE A 109 -18.23 -4.59 3.21
C PHE A 109 -17.73 -3.15 3.09
N LYS A 110 -18.17 -2.28 4.01
CA LYS A 110 -17.70 -0.89 4.08
C LYS A 110 -16.21 -0.87 4.48
N HIS A 111 -15.41 0.01 3.88
CA HIS A 111 -13.97 0.15 4.17
C HIS A 111 -13.66 0.31 5.67
N ARG A 112 -14.54 0.98 6.43
CA ARG A 112 -14.38 1.12 7.88
C ARG A 112 -14.42 -0.21 8.64
N VAL A 113 -15.31 -1.12 8.23
CA VAL A 113 -15.44 -2.45 8.86
C VAL A 113 -14.21 -3.29 8.58
N LEU A 114 -13.73 -3.27 7.33
CA LEU A 114 -12.52 -3.99 6.95
C LEU A 114 -11.28 -3.44 7.67
N PHE A 115 -11.18 -2.11 7.78
CA PHE A 115 -10.10 -1.47 8.52
C PHE A 115 -10.10 -1.88 9.99
N LEU A 116 -11.24 -1.77 10.68
CA LEU A 116 -11.37 -2.18 12.08
C LEU A 116 -11.07 -3.68 12.28
N ALA A 117 -11.52 -4.53 11.37
CA ALA A 117 -11.21 -5.95 11.40
C ALA A 117 -9.69 -6.21 11.22
N ALA A 118 -9.04 -5.50 10.29
CA ALA A 118 -7.61 -5.61 10.06
C ALA A 118 -6.80 -5.13 11.28
N VAL A 119 -7.18 -4.00 11.88
CA VAL A 119 -6.59 -3.49 13.14
C VAL A 119 -6.77 -4.50 14.28
N ALA A 120 -7.98 -5.00 14.47
CA ALA A 120 -8.26 -5.98 15.52
C ALA A 120 -7.41 -7.24 15.37
N LEU A 121 -7.28 -7.77 14.13
CA LEU A 121 -6.45 -8.92 13.85
C LEU A 121 -4.95 -8.63 14.07
N ALA A 122 -4.47 -7.45 13.67
CA ALA A 122 -3.08 -7.06 13.90
C ALA A 122 -2.77 -6.94 15.40
N VAL A 123 -3.67 -6.33 16.18
CA VAL A 123 -3.54 -6.22 17.64
C VAL A 123 -3.63 -7.60 18.31
N LEU A 124 -4.61 -8.42 17.96
CA LEU A 124 -4.75 -9.77 18.50
C LEU A 124 -3.52 -10.64 18.20
N GLY A 125 -3.02 -10.58 16.98
CA GLY A 125 -1.80 -11.27 16.60
C GLY A 125 -0.59 -10.79 17.38
N SER A 126 -0.46 -9.46 17.60
CA SER A 126 0.63 -8.88 18.39
C SER A 126 0.54 -9.26 19.87
N LEU A 127 -0.65 -9.27 20.44
CA LEU A 127 -0.87 -9.76 21.80
C LEU A 127 -0.50 -11.24 21.92
N THR A 128 -0.92 -12.05 20.96
CA THR A 128 -0.56 -13.49 20.93
C THR A 128 0.95 -13.68 20.83
N MET A 129 1.68 -12.80 20.11
CA MET A 129 3.16 -12.80 20.05
C MET A 129 3.78 -12.48 21.41
N ILE A 130 3.24 -11.50 22.15
CA ILE A 130 3.75 -11.08 23.46
C ILE A 130 3.60 -12.21 24.49
N PHE A 131 2.43 -12.85 24.53
CA PHE A 131 2.09 -13.87 25.50
C PHE A 131 2.47 -15.29 25.06
N GLY A 132 2.88 -15.49 23.80
CA GLY A 132 3.25 -16.78 23.26
C GLY A 132 4.56 -17.32 23.86
N HIS A 133 4.48 -18.48 24.52
CA HIS A 133 5.65 -19.16 25.11
C HIS A 133 6.05 -20.42 24.33
N ALA A 134 5.27 -20.85 23.36
CA ALA A 134 5.53 -22.01 22.52
C ALA A 134 5.64 -21.62 21.05
N PHE A 135 6.56 -22.25 20.33
CA PHE A 135 6.77 -21.98 18.90
C PHE A 135 5.49 -22.09 18.04
N PRO A 136 4.61 -23.11 18.21
CA PRO A 136 3.36 -23.17 17.46
C PRO A 136 2.42 -21.97 17.70
N VAL A 137 2.42 -21.41 18.93
CA VAL A 137 1.62 -20.21 19.24
C VAL A 137 2.11 -18.99 18.46
N ILE A 138 3.43 -18.88 18.28
CA ILE A 138 4.03 -17.84 17.43
C ILE A 138 3.58 -17.99 15.97
N LEU A 139 3.49 -19.20 15.44
CA LEU A 139 3.00 -19.45 14.09
C LEU A 139 1.53 -19.04 13.93
N VAL A 140 0.68 -19.38 14.91
CA VAL A 140 -0.74 -18.94 14.93
C VAL A 140 -0.85 -17.42 14.98
N ALA A 141 -0.05 -16.76 15.81
CA ALA A 141 0.02 -15.31 15.88
C ALA A 141 0.37 -14.68 14.51
N ARG A 142 1.29 -15.31 13.79
CA ARG A 142 1.70 -14.90 12.44
C ARG A 142 0.59 -15.05 11.39
N ILE A 143 -0.20 -16.11 11.48
CA ILE A 143 -1.40 -16.27 10.64
C ILE A 143 -2.38 -15.13 10.90
N ILE A 144 -2.68 -14.86 12.17
CA ILE A 144 -3.61 -13.78 12.54
C ILE A 144 -3.12 -12.42 12.03
N GLN A 145 -1.83 -12.09 12.23
CA GLN A 145 -1.22 -10.87 11.71
C GLN A 145 -1.23 -10.81 10.17
N GLY A 146 -0.94 -11.94 9.52
CA GLY A 146 -0.92 -12.05 8.06
C GLY A 146 -2.29 -11.77 7.42
N ILE A 147 -3.38 -12.21 8.04
CA ILE A 147 -4.74 -11.87 7.59
C ILE A 147 -4.97 -10.36 7.69
N GLY A 148 -4.63 -9.74 8.82
CA GLY A 148 -4.76 -8.28 9.01
C GLY A 148 -3.98 -7.48 7.96
N SER A 149 -2.70 -7.81 7.77
CA SER A 149 -1.82 -7.14 6.80
C SER A 149 -2.23 -7.38 5.35
N GLY A 150 -2.70 -8.60 5.03
CA GLY A 150 -3.18 -8.96 3.70
C GLY A 150 -4.45 -8.21 3.29
N VAL A 151 -5.23 -7.71 4.26
CA VAL A 151 -6.37 -6.83 4.01
C VAL A 151 -5.91 -5.37 3.89
N ALA A 152 -4.96 -4.91 4.68
CA ALA A 152 -4.58 -3.50 4.79
C ALA A 152 -4.03 -2.93 3.48
N THR A 153 -3.13 -3.63 2.79
CA THR A 153 -2.48 -3.13 1.57
C THR A 153 -3.45 -2.92 0.41
N PRO A 154 -4.30 -3.90 0.01
CA PRO A 154 -5.30 -3.68 -1.03
C PRO A 154 -6.37 -2.64 -0.61
N LEU A 155 -6.72 -2.59 0.68
CA LEU A 155 -7.68 -1.62 1.20
C LEU A 155 -7.18 -0.19 1.03
N MET A 156 -5.90 0.08 1.31
CA MET A 156 -5.28 1.39 1.10
C MET A 156 -5.36 1.81 -0.38
N MET A 157 -4.98 0.92 -1.29
CA MET A 157 -5.02 1.20 -2.73
C MET A 157 -6.44 1.46 -3.23
N ASN A 158 -7.43 0.69 -2.76
CA ASN A 158 -8.83 0.87 -3.11
C ASN A 158 -9.40 2.20 -2.60
N ILE A 159 -9.08 2.60 -1.36
CA ILE A 159 -9.50 3.90 -0.81
C ILE A 159 -8.93 5.04 -1.67
N ILE A 160 -7.66 4.95 -2.08
CA ILE A 160 -7.05 5.96 -2.95
C ILE A 160 -7.77 6.01 -4.30
N LEU A 161 -8.04 4.87 -4.93
CA LEU A 161 -8.67 4.81 -6.26
C LEU A 161 -10.12 5.28 -6.25
N GLU A 162 -10.90 4.93 -5.21
CA GLU A 162 -12.33 5.21 -5.18
C GLU A 162 -12.69 6.59 -4.63
N GLN A 163 -11.90 7.10 -3.68
CA GLN A 163 -12.25 8.31 -2.94
C GLN A 163 -11.40 9.53 -3.30
N SER A 164 -10.35 9.36 -4.11
CA SER A 164 -9.48 10.47 -4.49
C SER A 164 -9.95 11.14 -5.79
N PRO A 165 -9.82 12.47 -5.90
CA PRO A 165 -10.00 13.18 -7.16
C PRO A 165 -9.09 12.61 -8.23
N ARG A 166 -9.61 12.43 -9.45
CA ARG A 166 -8.87 11.82 -10.58
C ARG A 166 -7.52 12.49 -10.84
N SER A 167 -7.45 13.81 -10.67
CA SER A 167 -6.23 14.61 -10.81
C SER A 167 -5.13 14.28 -9.78
N LYS A 168 -5.48 13.74 -8.62
CA LYS A 168 -4.56 13.48 -7.50
C LYS A 168 -4.30 12.00 -7.20
N VAL A 169 -5.04 11.08 -7.86
CA VAL A 169 -4.88 9.62 -7.68
C VAL A 169 -3.43 9.19 -7.89
N GLY A 170 -2.77 9.61 -8.97
CA GLY A 170 -1.38 9.24 -9.25
C GLY A 170 -0.41 9.66 -8.15
N ARG A 171 -0.58 10.88 -7.62
CA ARG A 171 0.25 11.39 -6.52
C ARG A 171 0.04 10.59 -5.22
N LEU A 172 -1.21 10.30 -4.87
CA LEU A 172 -1.54 9.53 -3.67
C LEU A 172 -1.11 8.07 -3.78
N MET A 173 -1.24 7.47 -4.98
CA MET A 173 -0.71 6.13 -5.26
C MET A 173 0.82 6.09 -5.13
N GLY A 174 1.52 7.13 -5.60
CA GLY A 174 2.96 7.27 -5.42
C GLY A 174 3.35 7.31 -3.94
N VAL A 175 2.64 8.11 -3.13
CA VAL A 175 2.86 8.16 -1.67
C VAL A 175 2.58 6.81 -1.01
N GLY A 176 1.47 6.14 -1.37
CA GLY A 176 1.16 4.80 -0.86
C GLY A 176 2.24 3.77 -1.20
N SER A 177 2.75 3.80 -2.43
CA SER A 177 3.84 2.92 -2.86
C SER A 177 5.14 3.20 -2.10
N LEU A 178 5.46 4.47 -1.82
CA LEU A 178 6.62 4.84 -1.01
C LEU A 178 6.53 4.26 0.41
N VAL A 179 5.37 4.33 1.05
CA VAL A 179 5.14 3.75 2.38
C VAL A 179 5.46 2.25 2.39
N ILE A 180 4.99 1.51 1.39
CA ILE A 180 5.23 0.07 1.26
C ILE A 180 6.71 -0.23 0.99
N THR A 181 7.39 0.59 0.17
CA THR A 181 8.79 0.36 -0.23
C THR A 181 9.79 0.72 0.88
N VAL A 182 9.48 1.75 1.68
CA VAL A 182 10.37 2.22 2.76
C VAL A 182 10.34 1.28 3.97
N ALA A 183 9.21 0.61 4.23
CA ALA A 183 9.08 -0.29 5.37
C ALA A 183 10.15 -1.41 5.43
N PRO A 184 10.41 -2.17 4.35
CA PRO A 184 11.46 -3.19 4.33
C PRO A 184 12.88 -2.62 4.53
N ALA A 185 13.13 -1.39 4.05
CA ALA A 185 14.44 -0.76 4.18
C ALA A 185 14.76 -0.35 5.63
N ILE A 186 13.75 0.09 6.37
CA ILE A 186 13.88 0.50 7.78
C ILE A 186 13.85 -0.70 8.73
N GLY A 187 13.14 -1.77 8.36
CA GLY A 187 12.90 -2.93 9.21
C GLY A 187 14.15 -3.52 9.86
N PRO A 188 15.20 -3.85 9.10
CA PRO A 188 16.43 -4.42 9.66
C PRO A 188 17.12 -3.47 10.66
N THR A 189 17.13 -2.17 10.39
CA THR A 189 17.72 -1.17 11.27
C THR A 189 16.96 -1.06 12.59
N VAL A 190 15.63 -0.99 12.52
CA VAL A 190 14.75 -0.96 13.71
C VAL A 190 14.86 -2.28 14.48
N GLY A 191 14.80 -3.41 13.79
CA GLY A 191 14.93 -4.73 14.38
C GLY A 191 16.27 -4.92 15.09
N GLY A 192 17.36 -4.53 14.45
CA GLY A 192 18.70 -4.60 15.02
C GLY A 192 18.87 -3.68 16.25
N ALA A 193 18.40 -2.43 16.15
CA ALA A 193 18.49 -1.47 17.25
C ALA A 193 17.68 -1.92 18.48
N VAL A 194 16.44 -2.38 18.27
CA VAL A 194 15.59 -2.84 19.37
C VAL A 194 16.13 -4.14 19.98
N SER A 195 16.57 -5.08 19.16
CA SER A 195 17.08 -6.37 19.63
C SER A 195 18.40 -6.31 20.38
N SER A 196 19.15 -5.22 20.22
CA SER A 196 20.41 -5.00 20.96
C SER A 196 20.18 -4.57 22.41
N ILE A 197 19.02 -3.97 22.72
CA ILE A 197 18.73 -3.34 24.02
C ILE A 197 17.57 -4.05 24.73
N LEU A 198 16.58 -4.54 23.98
CA LEU A 198 15.33 -5.06 24.51
C LEU A 198 15.06 -6.50 23.99
N PRO A 199 14.30 -7.30 24.73
CA PRO A 199 13.86 -8.59 24.25
C PRO A 199 12.95 -8.41 23.00
N TRP A 200 12.99 -9.36 22.08
CA TRP A 200 12.24 -9.30 20.81
C TRP A 200 10.74 -9.01 20.98
N ARG A 201 10.15 -9.44 22.09
CA ARG A 201 8.74 -9.18 22.43
C ARG A 201 8.42 -7.69 22.57
N ALA A 202 9.41 -6.88 22.97
CA ALA A 202 9.24 -5.43 23.14
C ALA A 202 8.83 -4.73 21.84
N ILE A 203 9.22 -5.27 20.68
CA ILE A 203 8.83 -4.75 19.37
C ILE A 203 7.29 -4.73 19.23
N PHE A 204 6.62 -5.83 19.64
CA PHE A 204 5.17 -5.91 19.57
C PHE A 204 4.46 -5.00 20.58
N VAL A 205 5.08 -4.78 21.74
CA VAL A 205 4.57 -3.80 22.73
C VAL A 205 4.64 -2.37 22.18
N ILE A 206 5.71 -2.03 21.45
CA ILE A 206 5.88 -0.71 20.81
C ILE A 206 4.92 -0.56 19.62
N VAL A 207 4.68 -1.62 18.89
CA VAL A 207 3.86 -1.61 17.66
C VAL A 207 2.37 -1.44 17.98
N ILE A 208 1.85 -2.04 19.06
CA ILE A 208 0.42 -1.96 19.43
C ILE A 208 -0.12 -0.53 19.51
N PRO A 209 0.51 0.42 20.20
CA PRO A 209 -0.01 1.80 20.29
C PRO A 209 0.11 2.59 18.98
N VAL A 210 0.86 2.10 17.99
CA VAL A 210 1.05 2.75 16.69
C VAL A 210 0.04 2.23 15.65
N ILE A 211 -0.55 1.04 15.87
CA ILE A 211 -1.65 0.48 15.08
C ILE A 211 -2.95 1.23 15.35
#